data_e593f99df2040390f15c0e662970ef7e
#
_entry.id   e593f99df2040390f15c0e662970ef7e
#
_cell.length_a   1.000
_cell.length_b   1.000
_cell.length_c   1.000
_cell.angle_alpha   90.00
_cell.angle_beta   90.00
_cell.angle_gamma   90.00
#
_symmetry.space_group_name_H-M   'P 1'
#
loop_
_entity.id
_entity.type
_entity.pdbx_description
1 polymer ?
#
loop_
_entity_poly.entity_id
_entity_poly.type
_entity_poly.pdbx_seq_one_letter_code
_entity_poly.pdbx_strand_id
1 'polypeptide(L)'
;MKTKPRSVGLDFLKAVAAACIVLHHFQQMSGATFSGVNFFILPDLFQTEYVFGWLTILFFMISGYLTSRQEQRTATPRRVPAQIWHKCLRLYPMVVLACLVYVALGFAHRALLGAWYWPLGGGGLWTVFNSLLVSYTNGTVALPGTAANNVTWYLSVLLNCYLIFYILVWLGRRTRVGWHWLCLFFFALACSLKSFDIALPLLSVQPGLCEGYIPFFLGVVLAKAAPYIPRKVKYASLLLPALCLFVIFGDFPAEWVENQWWMQAFMIYPPLVLVAATIRGSAENPLVRGITFLGQTSFDVYLWHCPLFSLCRLAEGLLGVRLTVTRGKMLLFLLTVEALGALLFLFVEKPLARMTKRFEWDKLKIVDPA
;
A
#
# COMPACT_ATOMS: atom_id res chain seq x y z
N MET A 1 -9.82 -26.75 -12.25
CA MET A 1 -10.21 -25.31 -12.32
C MET A 1 -9.13 -24.56 -13.07
N LYS A 2 -9.42 -24.00 -14.25
CA LYS A 2 -8.46 -23.13 -14.97
C LYS A 2 -8.21 -21.88 -14.12
N THR A 3 -7.00 -21.71 -13.63
CA THR A 3 -6.59 -20.49 -12.91
C THR A 3 -6.82 -19.29 -13.83
N LYS A 4 -7.63 -18.31 -13.37
CA LYS A 4 -7.91 -17.11 -14.18
C LYS A 4 -6.60 -16.37 -14.45
N PRO A 5 -6.37 -15.90 -15.68
CA PRO A 5 -5.14 -15.22 -16.03
C PRO A 5 -5.00 -13.95 -15.18
N ARG A 6 -3.92 -13.90 -14.43
CA ARG A 6 -3.49 -12.77 -13.59
C ARG A 6 -3.04 -11.61 -14.48
N SER A 7 -3.22 -10.37 -14.07
CA SER A 7 -2.71 -9.21 -14.80
C SER A 7 -1.25 -8.97 -14.43
N VAL A 8 -0.36 -9.28 -15.36
CA VAL A 8 1.08 -9.05 -15.23
C VAL A 8 1.40 -7.56 -15.10
N GLY A 9 0.65 -6.70 -15.81
CA GLY A 9 0.84 -5.26 -15.72
C GLY A 9 0.55 -4.70 -14.32
N LEU A 10 -0.51 -5.19 -13.64
CA LEU A 10 -0.76 -4.76 -12.26
C LEU A 10 0.29 -5.31 -11.28
N ASP A 11 0.82 -6.51 -11.51
CA ASP A 11 1.91 -7.06 -10.71
C ASP A 11 3.20 -6.26 -10.91
N PHE A 12 3.50 -5.85 -12.14
CA PHE A 12 4.61 -4.94 -12.45
C PHE A 12 4.48 -3.60 -11.71
N LEU A 13 3.31 -2.95 -11.80
CA LEU A 13 3.10 -1.68 -11.10
C LEU A 13 3.29 -1.79 -9.58
N LYS A 14 2.82 -2.90 -8.96
CA LYS A 14 3.03 -3.13 -7.53
C LYS A 14 4.50 -3.31 -7.17
N ALA A 15 5.25 -4.06 -7.97
CA ALA A 15 6.68 -4.27 -7.75
C ALA A 15 7.45 -2.96 -7.84
N VAL A 16 7.23 -2.18 -8.90
CA VAL A 16 7.87 -0.87 -9.09
C VAL A 16 7.50 0.09 -7.96
N ALA A 17 6.21 0.16 -7.59
CA ALA A 17 5.76 1.03 -6.51
C ALA A 17 6.40 0.67 -5.17
N ALA A 18 6.50 -0.63 -4.83
CA ALA A 18 7.16 -1.07 -3.61
C ALA A 18 8.65 -0.68 -3.60
N ALA A 19 9.37 -0.93 -4.70
CA ALA A 19 10.76 -0.56 -4.82
C ALA A 19 10.99 0.95 -4.65
N CYS A 20 10.17 1.79 -5.31
CA CYS A 20 10.27 3.25 -5.19
C CYS A 20 9.97 3.74 -3.77
N ILE A 21 8.97 3.15 -3.08
CA ILE A 21 8.67 3.49 -1.69
C ILE A 21 9.85 3.12 -0.78
N VAL A 22 10.47 1.97 -0.98
CA VAL A 22 11.66 1.55 -0.22
C VAL A 22 12.80 2.54 -0.40
N LEU A 23 13.08 2.97 -1.62
CA LEU A 23 14.11 3.96 -1.93
C LEU A 23 13.79 5.33 -1.29
N HIS A 24 12.52 5.76 -1.37
CA HIS A 24 12.07 7.00 -0.72
C HIS A 24 12.28 6.96 0.79
N HIS A 25 11.85 5.91 1.46
CA HIS A 25 12.03 5.77 2.90
C HIS A 25 13.50 5.59 3.30
N PHE A 26 14.30 4.91 2.49
CA PHE A 26 15.75 4.83 2.73
C PHE A 26 16.37 6.23 2.78
N GLN A 27 16.06 7.08 1.81
CA GLN A 27 16.54 8.46 1.77
C GLN A 27 16.04 9.25 2.99
N GLN A 28 14.75 9.16 3.29
CA GLN A 28 14.13 9.84 4.42
C GLN A 28 14.72 9.41 5.76
N MET A 29 14.90 8.10 5.98
CA MET A 29 15.40 7.53 7.23
C MET A 29 16.91 7.70 7.39
N SER A 30 17.67 7.74 6.30
CA SER A 30 19.12 7.93 6.35
C SER A 30 19.51 9.39 6.64
N GLY A 31 18.62 10.34 6.39
CA GLY A 31 18.94 11.77 6.43
C GLY A 31 19.98 12.18 5.39
N ALA A 32 20.32 11.29 4.46
CA ALA A 32 21.33 11.54 3.45
C ALA A 32 20.75 12.35 2.29
N THR A 33 21.35 13.48 1.98
CA THR A 33 21.11 14.20 0.75
C THR A 33 21.99 13.59 -0.36
N PHE A 34 21.36 13.12 -1.42
CA PHE A 34 22.05 12.52 -2.55
C PHE A 34 22.31 13.54 -3.68
N SER A 35 22.55 14.82 -3.32
CA SER A 35 22.84 15.87 -4.28
C SER A 35 24.09 15.56 -5.12
N GLY A 36 24.03 15.88 -6.39
CA GLY A 36 25.19 15.98 -7.27
C GLY A 36 25.68 14.71 -7.96
N VAL A 37 24.96 13.57 -7.89
CA VAL A 37 25.35 12.38 -8.65
C VAL A 37 24.17 11.85 -9.45
N ASN A 38 24.24 11.97 -10.75
CA ASN A 38 23.28 11.37 -11.68
C ASN A 38 23.34 9.84 -11.55
N PHE A 39 22.26 9.25 -11.05
CA PHE A 39 22.09 7.81 -11.06
C PHE A 39 21.11 7.48 -12.17
N PHE A 40 21.57 6.79 -13.20
CA PHE A 40 20.79 6.53 -14.41
C PHE A 40 20.09 7.78 -14.95
N ILE A 41 20.28 8.43 -15.90
CA ILE A 41 19.51 9.42 -16.69
C ILE A 41 18.55 10.33 -15.89
N LEU A 42 18.17 9.96 -14.64
CA LEU A 42 17.26 10.69 -13.76
C LEU A 42 18.06 11.31 -12.60
N PRO A 43 18.60 12.53 -12.79
CA PRO A 43 19.23 13.25 -11.70
C PRO A 43 18.17 13.49 -10.62
N ASP A 44 18.51 13.18 -9.40
CA ASP A 44 17.79 13.58 -8.22
C ASP A 44 16.28 13.23 -8.15
N LEU A 45 15.88 12.09 -8.77
CA LEU A 45 14.49 11.62 -8.75
C LEU A 45 13.88 11.60 -7.32
N PHE A 46 14.71 11.46 -6.30
CA PHE A 46 14.33 11.47 -4.90
C PHE A 46 14.56 12.84 -4.21
N GLN A 47 15.17 13.80 -4.90
CA GLN A 47 15.34 15.18 -4.43
C GLN A 47 14.45 16.17 -5.17
N THR A 48 13.69 15.66 -6.15
CA THR A 48 12.69 16.46 -6.86
C THR A 48 11.47 16.68 -5.98
N GLU A 49 10.61 17.56 -6.39
CA GLU A 49 9.33 17.80 -5.76
C GLU A 49 8.38 16.59 -5.86
N TYR A 50 8.71 15.56 -6.66
CA TYR A 50 7.90 14.35 -6.77
C TYR A 50 8.05 13.47 -5.54
N VAL A 51 6.94 13.25 -4.83
CA VAL A 51 6.92 12.49 -3.60
C VAL A 51 6.59 11.02 -3.87
N PHE A 52 7.61 10.17 -3.91
CA PHE A 52 7.44 8.72 -4.13
C PHE A 52 6.69 8.01 -2.98
N GLY A 53 6.64 8.58 -1.79
CA GLY A 53 5.80 8.09 -0.69
C GLY A 53 4.32 8.00 -1.07
N TRP A 54 3.85 8.86 -1.98
CA TRP A 54 2.47 8.84 -2.47
C TRP A 54 2.16 7.71 -3.46
N LEU A 55 3.11 6.86 -3.79
CA LEU A 55 2.83 5.59 -4.49
C LEU A 55 1.91 4.65 -3.69
N THR A 56 1.70 4.90 -2.41
CA THR A 56 0.64 4.26 -1.63
C THR A 56 -0.75 4.49 -2.24
N ILE A 57 -0.99 5.63 -2.89
CA ILE A 57 -2.20 5.94 -3.67
C ILE A 57 -2.44 4.85 -4.73
N LEU A 58 -1.38 4.47 -5.46
CA LEU A 58 -1.45 3.42 -6.47
C LEU A 58 -1.82 2.05 -5.87
N PHE A 59 -1.28 1.71 -4.70
CA PHE A 59 -1.65 0.47 -4.00
C PHE A 59 -3.12 0.47 -3.56
N PHE A 60 -3.63 1.58 -3.03
CA PHE A 60 -5.06 1.71 -2.71
C PHE A 60 -5.92 1.54 -3.95
N MET A 61 -5.57 2.20 -5.06
CA MET A 61 -6.32 2.14 -6.32
C MET A 61 -6.34 0.73 -6.90
N ILE A 62 -5.20 0.05 -6.96
CA ILE A 62 -5.13 -1.36 -7.40
C ILE A 62 -5.95 -2.26 -6.49
N SER A 63 -5.92 -2.04 -5.16
CA SER A 63 -6.69 -2.82 -4.20
C SER A 63 -8.19 -2.65 -4.40
N GLY A 64 -8.67 -1.42 -4.61
CA GLY A 64 -10.06 -1.11 -4.94
C GLY A 64 -10.49 -1.74 -6.27
N TYR A 65 -9.67 -1.59 -7.30
CA TYR A 65 -9.89 -2.18 -8.62
C TYR A 65 -10.05 -3.71 -8.55
N LEU A 66 -9.12 -4.38 -7.91
CA LEU A 66 -9.15 -5.85 -7.80
C LEU A 66 -10.32 -6.35 -6.94
N THR A 67 -10.63 -5.64 -5.84
CA THR A 67 -11.75 -5.98 -4.95
C THR A 67 -13.08 -5.85 -5.68
N SER A 68 -13.29 -4.76 -6.40
CA SER A 68 -14.48 -4.55 -7.24
C SER A 68 -14.60 -5.63 -8.32
N ARG A 69 -13.51 -5.97 -9.01
CA ARG A 69 -13.50 -7.05 -10.02
C ARG A 69 -13.81 -8.42 -9.44
N GLN A 70 -13.38 -8.67 -8.21
CA GLN A 70 -13.72 -9.90 -7.49
C GLN A 70 -15.20 -9.92 -7.15
N GLU A 71 -15.74 -8.84 -6.60
CA GLU A 71 -17.13 -8.72 -6.19
C GLU A 71 -18.11 -8.86 -7.37
N GLN A 72 -17.80 -8.24 -8.52
CA GLN A 72 -18.60 -8.38 -9.76
C GLN A 72 -18.71 -9.82 -10.27
N ARG A 73 -17.83 -10.72 -9.84
CA ARG A 73 -17.80 -12.14 -10.24
C ARG A 73 -18.40 -13.07 -9.20
N THR A 74 -18.71 -12.55 -8.02
CA THR A 74 -19.23 -13.36 -6.91
C THR A 74 -20.72 -13.51 -7.06
N ALA A 75 -21.18 -14.74 -7.36
CA ALA A 75 -22.59 -15.03 -7.52
C ALA A 75 -23.35 -15.00 -6.20
N THR A 76 -22.74 -15.55 -5.15
CA THR A 76 -23.32 -15.60 -3.80
C THR A 76 -22.67 -14.56 -2.90
N PRO A 77 -23.47 -13.64 -2.32
CA PRO A 77 -22.94 -12.63 -1.41
C PRO A 77 -22.43 -13.29 -0.13
N ARG A 78 -21.17 -13.01 0.23
CA ARG A 78 -20.67 -13.34 1.55
C ARG A 78 -21.06 -12.25 2.55
N ARG A 79 -21.26 -12.61 3.81
CA ARG A 79 -21.51 -11.65 4.88
C ARG A 79 -20.33 -10.70 5.09
N VAL A 80 -20.59 -9.45 5.46
CA VAL A 80 -19.55 -8.44 5.68
C VAL A 80 -18.48 -8.92 6.67
N PRO A 81 -18.85 -9.49 7.87
CA PRO A 81 -17.84 -10.00 8.80
C PRO A 81 -16.94 -11.08 8.20
N ALA A 82 -17.49 -12.01 7.41
CA ALA A 82 -16.73 -13.06 6.76
C ALA A 82 -15.70 -12.51 5.74
N GLN A 83 -16.09 -11.47 5.00
CA GLN A 83 -15.18 -10.81 4.06
C GLN A 83 -14.03 -10.12 4.78
N ILE A 84 -14.33 -9.38 5.85
CA ILE A 84 -13.31 -8.69 6.65
C ILE A 84 -12.41 -9.71 7.34
N TRP A 85 -12.98 -10.75 7.95
CA TRP A 85 -12.21 -11.83 8.58
C TRP A 85 -11.21 -12.46 7.60
N HIS A 86 -11.64 -12.73 6.37
CA HIS A 86 -10.75 -13.26 5.33
C HIS A 86 -9.60 -12.29 4.98
N LYS A 87 -9.86 -10.98 4.96
CA LYS A 87 -8.80 -9.97 4.76
C LYS A 87 -7.84 -9.94 5.94
N CYS A 88 -8.36 -9.99 7.17
CA CYS A 88 -7.54 -10.05 8.37
C CYS A 88 -6.65 -11.30 8.41
N LEU A 89 -7.19 -12.48 8.16
CA LEU A 89 -6.41 -13.72 8.11
C LEU A 89 -5.27 -13.69 7.10
N ARG A 90 -5.44 -12.93 6.03
CA ARG A 90 -4.42 -12.78 4.99
C ARG A 90 -3.32 -11.78 5.38
N LEU A 91 -3.67 -10.67 6.02
CA LEU A 91 -2.75 -9.53 6.24
C LEU A 91 -2.09 -9.59 7.62
N TYR A 92 -2.88 -9.86 8.68
CA TYR A 92 -2.44 -9.72 10.05
C TYR A 92 -1.24 -10.57 10.45
N PRO A 93 -1.10 -11.84 10.04
CA PRO A 93 0.02 -12.65 10.49
C PRO A 93 1.39 -12.04 10.17
N MET A 94 1.55 -11.52 8.95
CA MET A 94 2.81 -10.87 8.54
C MET A 94 2.99 -9.50 9.18
N VAL A 95 1.91 -8.75 9.36
CA VAL A 95 1.94 -7.44 10.02
C VAL A 95 2.36 -7.57 11.48
N VAL A 96 1.75 -8.50 12.23
CA VAL A 96 2.09 -8.75 13.63
C VAL A 96 3.56 -9.18 13.75
N LEU A 97 4.02 -10.08 12.89
CA LEU A 97 5.41 -10.52 12.89
C LEU A 97 6.38 -9.36 12.63
N ALA A 98 6.12 -8.54 11.61
CA ALA A 98 6.97 -7.40 11.30
C ALA A 98 6.98 -6.35 12.43
N CYS A 99 5.83 -6.08 13.05
CA CYS A 99 5.74 -5.18 14.19
C CYS A 99 6.51 -5.71 15.41
N LEU A 100 6.39 -7.00 15.71
CA LEU A 100 7.12 -7.62 16.81
C LEU A 100 8.64 -7.54 16.60
N VAL A 101 9.11 -7.84 15.39
CA VAL A 101 10.54 -7.73 15.05
C VAL A 101 11.02 -6.29 15.17
N TYR A 102 10.24 -5.34 14.66
CA TYR A 102 10.61 -3.92 14.73
C TYR A 102 10.70 -3.42 16.17
N VAL A 103 9.76 -3.82 17.02
CA VAL A 103 9.77 -3.52 18.46
C VAL A 103 10.98 -4.17 19.15
N ALA A 104 11.25 -5.45 18.86
CA ALA A 104 12.43 -6.14 19.41
C ALA A 104 13.74 -5.44 19.03
N LEU A 105 13.86 -4.97 17.79
CA LEU A 105 14.99 -4.16 17.34
C LEU A 105 15.09 -2.84 18.12
N GLY A 106 13.97 -2.18 18.41
CA GLY A 106 13.93 -0.97 19.24
C GLY A 106 14.48 -1.21 20.64
N PHE A 107 14.11 -2.32 21.29
CA PHE A 107 14.68 -2.72 22.59
C PHE A 107 16.18 -3.07 22.49
N ALA A 108 16.59 -3.74 21.40
CA ALA A 108 17.99 -4.03 21.16
C ALA A 108 18.83 -2.74 21.00
N HIS A 109 18.34 -1.76 20.26
CA HIS A 109 18.96 -0.43 20.18
C HIS A 109 19.14 0.21 21.56
N ARG A 110 18.09 0.20 22.37
CA ARG A 110 18.17 0.76 23.74
C ARG A 110 19.16 0.03 24.62
N ALA A 111 19.17 -1.30 24.58
CA ALA A 111 20.04 -2.12 25.41
C ALA A 111 21.52 -2.03 24.99
N LEU A 112 21.81 -1.99 23.69
CA LEU A 112 23.18 -2.11 23.17
C LEU A 112 23.81 -0.74 22.87
N LEU A 113 23.01 0.27 22.49
CA LEU A 113 23.52 1.61 22.12
C LEU A 113 23.08 2.71 23.10
N GLY A 114 22.30 2.39 24.14
CA GLY A 114 21.83 3.35 25.12
C GLY A 114 20.72 4.30 24.65
N ALA A 115 20.33 4.25 23.39
CA ALA A 115 19.35 5.16 22.80
C ALA A 115 18.23 4.38 22.09
N TRP A 116 17.02 4.93 22.10
CA TRP A 116 15.93 4.39 21.29
C TRP A 116 16.16 4.78 19.83
N TYR A 117 16.10 3.78 18.96
CA TYR A 117 16.01 4.04 17.54
C TYR A 117 14.54 4.03 17.12
N TRP A 118 14.10 5.16 16.61
CA TRP A 118 12.72 5.45 16.24
C TRP A 118 11.67 5.27 17.35
N PRO A 119 10.46 5.83 17.19
CA PRO A 119 9.69 6.48 18.25
C PRO A 119 8.94 5.53 19.20
N LEU A 120 9.58 4.47 19.67
CA LEU A 120 9.13 3.90 20.94
C LEU A 120 9.29 4.90 22.09
N GLY A 121 10.04 5.97 21.81
CA GLY A 121 10.39 7.02 22.76
C GLY A 121 9.24 7.94 23.16
N GLY A 122 8.16 7.45 23.64
CA GLY A 122 7.06 8.24 24.17
C GLY A 122 5.80 7.43 24.45
N GLY A 123 5.63 6.32 23.74
CA GLY A 123 4.42 5.52 23.84
C GLY A 123 4.55 4.22 24.63
N GLY A 124 5.75 3.77 24.94
CA GLY A 124 6.00 2.54 25.70
C GLY A 124 5.18 1.35 25.22
N LEU A 125 4.58 0.62 26.15
CA LEU A 125 3.71 -0.53 25.86
C LEU A 125 2.50 -0.18 24.99
N TRP A 126 2.01 1.06 25.04
CA TRP A 126 0.90 1.51 24.22
C TRP A 126 1.26 1.57 22.73
N THR A 127 2.47 2.01 22.40
CA THR A 127 2.98 1.99 21.03
C THR A 127 3.09 0.56 20.48
N VAL A 128 3.56 -0.38 21.32
CA VAL A 128 3.59 -1.81 20.98
C VAL A 128 2.18 -2.33 20.70
N PHE A 129 1.25 -2.05 21.60
CA PHE A 129 -0.15 -2.48 21.48
C PHE A 129 -0.81 -1.91 20.22
N ASN A 130 -0.63 -0.63 19.95
CA ASN A 130 -1.12 0.02 18.73
C ASN A 130 -0.53 -0.60 17.47
N SER A 131 0.76 -0.91 17.47
CA SER A 131 1.43 -1.54 16.35
C SER A 131 0.88 -2.93 16.07
N LEU A 132 0.60 -3.70 17.11
CA LEU A 132 0.02 -5.04 16.99
C LEU A 132 -1.43 -5.00 16.49
N LEU A 133 -2.19 -3.98 16.87
CA LEU A 133 -3.57 -3.82 16.42
C LEU A 133 -3.68 -3.18 15.03
N VAL A 134 -2.54 -2.76 14.43
CA VAL A 134 -2.55 -2.01 13.15
C VAL A 134 -3.45 -0.75 13.27
N SER A 135 -3.51 -0.21 14.47
CA SER A 135 -4.35 0.95 14.75
C SER A 135 -3.55 2.22 14.58
N TYR A 136 -3.13 2.53 13.41
CA TYR A 136 -2.63 3.80 13.15
C TYR A 136 -3.14 4.56 12.40
N THR A 137 -2.75 5.70 12.59
CA THR A 137 -3.01 6.68 12.08
C THR A 137 -2.30 7.89 11.94
N ASN A 138 -2.16 8.55 10.91
CA ASN A 138 -1.78 9.91 10.62
C ASN A 138 -2.55 10.96 11.48
N GLY A 139 -2.56 10.77 12.76
CA GLY A 139 -3.29 11.63 13.68
C GLY A 139 -4.80 11.56 13.55
N THR A 140 -5.33 10.57 12.89
CA THR A 140 -6.70 10.55 12.45
C THR A 140 -7.58 9.50 13.10
N VAL A 141 -7.01 8.58 13.86
CA VAL A 141 -7.80 7.69 14.69
C VAL A 141 -7.55 8.02 16.15
N ALA A 142 -8.58 7.89 16.94
CA ALA A 142 -8.65 8.32 18.31
C ALA A 142 -7.66 7.64 19.29
N LEU A 143 -6.75 6.82 18.79
CA LEU A 143 -5.74 6.18 19.62
C LEU A 143 -4.44 6.99 19.56
N PRO A 144 -4.00 7.57 20.68
CA PRO A 144 -2.77 8.33 20.72
C PRO A 144 -1.55 7.42 20.47
N GLY A 145 -0.64 7.87 19.68
CA GLY A 145 0.63 7.21 19.42
C GLY A 145 0.81 6.78 17.97
N THR A 146 2.04 6.80 17.52
CA THR A 146 2.45 6.29 16.21
C THR A 146 2.62 4.78 16.27
N ALA A 147 2.28 4.05 15.22
CA ALA A 147 2.61 2.65 15.11
C ALA A 147 4.14 2.45 15.15
N ALA A 148 4.64 1.42 15.82
CA ALA A 148 6.06 1.14 15.89
C ALA A 148 6.65 0.97 14.48
N ASN A 149 5.97 0.25 13.62
CA ASN A 149 6.29 0.18 12.19
C ASN A 149 5.38 1.18 11.45
N ASN A 150 5.90 2.36 11.17
CA ASN A 150 5.13 3.48 10.61
C ASN A 150 4.40 3.13 9.30
N VAL A 151 4.93 2.23 8.48
CA VAL A 151 4.30 1.84 7.20
C VAL A 151 2.98 1.07 7.38
N THR A 152 2.66 0.60 8.57
CA THR A 152 1.39 -0.09 8.85
C THR A 152 0.16 0.81 8.79
N TRP A 153 0.34 2.15 8.80
CA TRP A 153 -0.77 3.10 8.60
C TRP A 153 -1.59 2.78 7.33
N TYR A 154 -0.90 2.45 6.24
CA TYR A 154 -1.53 2.07 4.98
C TYR A 154 -2.50 0.89 5.16
N LEU A 155 -2.14 -0.11 5.97
CA LEU A 155 -2.96 -1.30 6.19
C LEU A 155 -4.19 -0.99 7.03
N SER A 156 -4.09 -0.10 8.02
CA SER A 156 -5.24 0.36 8.80
C SER A 156 -6.27 1.03 7.90
N VAL A 157 -5.82 1.95 7.05
CA VAL A 157 -6.69 2.63 6.10
C VAL A 157 -7.25 1.65 5.07
N LEU A 158 -6.45 0.69 4.59
CA LEU A 158 -6.89 -0.33 3.64
C LEU A 158 -7.98 -1.24 4.22
N LEU A 159 -7.87 -1.62 5.49
CA LEU A 159 -8.90 -2.41 6.18
C LEU A 159 -10.21 -1.61 6.31
N ASN A 160 -10.12 -0.32 6.63
CA ASN A 160 -11.28 0.57 6.63
C ASN A 160 -11.91 0.69 5.23
N CYS A 161 -11.09 0.81 4.18
CA CYS A 161 -11.57 0.78 2.79
C CYS A 161 -12.36 -0.49 2.49
N TYR A 162 -11.86 -1.66 2.89
CA TYR A 162 -12.58 -2.93 2.72
C TYR A 162 -13.87 -2.97 3.52
N LEU A 163 -13.86 -2.53 4.77
CA LEU A 163 -15.05 -2.50 5.63
C LEU A 163 -16.15 -1.64 5.00
N ILE A 164 -15.82 -0.40 4.65
CA ILE A 164 -16.77 0.53 4.02
C ILE A 164 -17.27 -0.06 2.69
N PHE A 165 -16.38 -0.58 1.85
CA PHE A 165 -16.74 -1.19 0.58
C PHE A 165 -17.77 -2.32 0.75
N TYR A 166 -17.53 -3.27 1.66
CA TYR A 166 -18.44 -4.39 1.86
C TYR A 166 -19.75 -3.97 2.52
N ILE A 167 -19.76 -2.94 3.38
CA ILE A 167 -21.00 -2.33 3.91
C ILE A 167 -21.81 -1.72 2.76
N LEU A 168 -21.17 -0.95 1.87
CA LEU A 168 -21.86 -0.35 0.71
C LEU A 168 -22.38 -1.41 -0.27
N VAL A 169 -21.63 -2.49 -0.47
CA VAL A 169 -22.10 -3.64 -1.27
C VAL A 169 -23.33 -4.30 -0.63
N TRP A 170 -23.27 -4.55 0.68
CA TRP A 170 -24.39 -5.12 1.43
C TRP A 170 -25.62 -4.19 1.37
N LEU A 171 -25.43 -2.90 1.64
CA LEU A 171 -26.51 -1.90 1.59
C LEU A 171 -27.13 -1.82 0.19
N GLY A 172 -26.29 -1.76 -0.85
CA GLY A 172 -26.76 -1.69 -2.23
C GLY A 172 -27.62 -2.89 -2.65
N ARG A 173 -27.24 -4.09 -2.16
CA ARG A 173 -28.05 -5.30 -2.39
C ARG A 173 -29.37 -5.29 -1.63
N ARG A 174 -29.37 -4.77 -0.40
CA ARG A 174 -30.58 -4.69 0.44
C ARG A 174 -31.57 -3.64 -0.06
N THR A 175 -31.10 -2.50 -0.52
CA THR A 175 -31.93 -1.38 -0.98
C THR A 175 -32.27 -1.44 -2.47
N ARG A 176 -31.75 -2.45 -3.20
CA ARG A 176 -31.85 -2.56 -4.67
C ARG A 176 -31.17 -1.41 -5.44
N VAL A 177 -30.46 -0.54 -4.74
CA VAL A 177 -29.58 0.45 -5.36
C VAL A 177 -28.31 -0.25 -5.82
N GLY A 178 -27.84 0.01 -7.02
CA GLY A 178 -26.59 -0.57 -7.50
C GLY A 178 -25.45 -0.14 -6.59
N TRP A 179 -24.80 -1.09 -5.90
CA TRP A 179 -23.73 -0.81 -4.94
C TRP A 179 -22.59 0.07 -5.51
N HIS A 180 -22.36 0.04 -6.80
CA HIS A 180 -21.39 0.88 -7.48
C HIS A 180 -21.75 2.37 -7.41
N TRP A 181 -23.04 2.72 -7.37
CA TRP A 181 -23.48 4.10 -7.17
C TRP A 181 -23.22 4.58 -5.75
N LEU A 182 -23.42 3.72 -4.76
CA LEU A 182 -23.05 4.02 -3.37
C LEU A 182 -21.55 4.21 -3.20
N CYS A 183 -20.74 3.40 -3.89
CA CYS A 183 -19.28 3.58 -3.91
C CYS A 183 -18.87 4.90 -4.60
N LEU A 184 -19.54 5.28 -5.69
CA LEU A 184 -19.29 6.56 -6.37
C LEU A 184 -19.70 7.74 -5.48
N PHE A 185 -20.83 7.65 -4.80
CA PHE A 185 -21.26 8.66 -3.83
C PHE A 185 -20.23 8.81 -2.70
N PHE A 186 -19.78 7.70 -2.11
CA PHE A 186 -18.77 7.73 -1.06
C PHE A 186 -17.42 8.29 -1.56
N PHE A 187 -17.04 7.97 -2.79
CA PHE A 187 -15.87 8.57 -3.43
C PHE A 187 -16.00 10.10 -3.53
N ALA A 188 -17.13 10.60 -4.03
CA ALA A 188 -17.38 12.04 -4.12
C ALA A 188 -17.39 12.71 -2.74
N LEU A 189 -18.03 12.08 -1.75
CA LEU A 189 -18.01 12.53 -0.35
C LEU A 189 -16.57 12.63 0.18
N ALA A 190 -15.75 11.60 0.00
CA ALA A 190 -14.36 11.60 0.45
C ALA A 190 -13.54 12.71 -0.22
N CYS A 191 -13.76 12.97 -1.53
CA CYS A 191 -13.15 14.09 -2.23
C CYS A 191 -13.55 15.43 -1.61
N SER A 192 -14.84 15.65 -1.34
CA SER A 192 -15.34 16.88 -0.74
C SER A 192 -14.77 17.08 0.66
N LEU A 193 -14.78 16.05 1.50
CA LEU A 193 -14.26 16.13 2.87
C LEU A 193 -12.76 16.47 2.90
N LYS A 194 -11.97 15.86 1.99
CA LYS A 194 -10.54 16.20 1.87
C LYS A 194 -10.34 17.64 1.35
N SER A 195 -11.11 18.07 0.36
CA SER A 195 -10.97 19.39 -0.24
C SER A 195 -11.34 20.53 0.72
N PHE A 196 -12.31 20.30 1.59
CA PHE A 196 -12.76 21.30 2.59
C PHE A 196 -12.18 21.07 3.98
N ASP A 197 -11.26 20.12 4.14
CA ASP A 197 -10.64 19.73 5.42
C ASP A 197 -11.66 19.41 6.52
N ILE A 198 -12.77 18.75 6.15
CA ILE A 198 -13.86 18.40 7.06
C ILE A 198 -13.67 17.01 7.60
N ALA A 199 -13.71 16.85 8.93
CA ALA A 199 -13.70 15.58 9.61
C ALA A 199 -15.12 15.15 10.02
N LEU A 200 -15.42 13.86 9.82
CA LEU A 200 -16.64 13.19 10.31
C LEU A 200 -16.23 12.03 11.24
N PRO A 201 -15.93 12.31 12.52
CA PRO A 201 -15.34 11.32 13.42
C PRO A 201 -16.21 10.06 13.61
N LEU A 202 -17.54 10.23 13.68
CA LEU A 202 -18.50 9.12 13.83
C LEU A 202 -18.44 8.09 12.68
N LEU A 203 -18.01 8.52 11.50
CA LEU A 203 -17.88 7.66 10.31
C LEU A 203 -16.44 7.21 10.07
N SER A 204 -15.52 7.51 10.98
CA SER A 204 -14.07 7.33 10.77
C SER A 204 -13.61 7.95 9.44
N VAL A 205 -14.20 9.07 9.04
CA VAL A 205 -13.82 9.76 7.82
C VAL A 205 -13.18 11.10 8.22
N GLN A 206 -11.91 11.19 7.96
CA GLN A 206 -11.08 12.36 8.24
C GLN A 206 -10.21 12.65 7.03
N PRO A 207 -9.75 13.89 6.82
CA PRO A 207 -8.96 14.29 5.65
C PRO A 207 -7.77 13.38 5.36
N GLY A 208 -7.03 12.99 6.40
CA GLY A 208 -5.90 12.06 6.25
C GLY A 208 -6.29 10.64 5.82
N LEU A 209 -7.45 10.11 6.26
CA LEU A 209 -7.95 8.81 5.81
C LEU A 209 -8.47 8.87 4.37
N CYS A 210 -8.94 10.05 3.94
CA CYS A 210 -9.39 10.26 2.56
C CYS A 210 -8.25 10.04 1.55
N GLU A 211 -6.99 10.15 1.96
CA GLU A 211 -5.82 9.79 1.13
C GLU A 211 -5.82 8.33 0.67
N GLY A 212 -6.45 7.45 1.44
CA GLY A 212 -6.66 6.06 1.01
C GLY A 212 -8.04 5.82 0.42
N TYR A 213 -9.08 6.46 0.97
CA TYR A 213 -10.46 6.25 0.50
C TYR A 213 -10.65 6.70 -0.95
N ILE A 214 -10.19 7.90 -1.29
CA ILE A 214 -10.32 8.45 -2.65
C ILE A 214 -9.73 7.49 -3.69
N PRO A 215 -8.44 7.12 -3.65
CA PRO A 215 -7.87 6.24 -4.67
C PRO A 215 -8.45 4.82 -4.63
N PHE A 216 -8.81 4.29 -3.46
CA PHE A 216 -9.45 2.98 -3.38
C PHE A 216 -10.80 2.98 -4.09
N PHE A 217 -11.69 3.93 -3.77
CA PHE A 217 -13.01 3.99 -4.38
C PHE A 217 -12.97 4.44 -5.84
N LEU A 218 -11.98 5.26 -6.24
CA LEU A 218 -11.71 5.51 -7.65
C LEU A 218 -11.32 4.21 -8.38
N GLY A 219 -10.49 3.38 -7.77
CA GLY A 219 -10.18 2.05 -8.29
C GLY A 219 -11.41 1.16 -8.46
N VAL A 220 -12.36 1.21 -7.51
CA VAL A 220 -13.66 0.53 -7.61
C VAL A 220 -14.45 1.02 -8.83
N VAL A 221 -14.55 2.34 -9.02
CA VAL A 221 -15.25 2.97 -10.16
C VAL A 221 -14.57 2.61 -11.48
N LEU A 222 -13.23 2.69 -11.54
CA LEU A 222 -12.45 2.30 -12.72
C LEU A 222 -12.68 0.83 -13.11
N ALA A 223 -12.78 -0.07 -12.14
CA ALA A 223 -13.04 -1.49 -12.39
C ALA A 223 -14.43 -1.71 -13.04
N LYS A 224 -15.41 -0.89 -12.67
CA LYS A 224 -16.76 -0.91 -13.29
C LYS A 224 -16.75 -0.29 -14.66
N ALA A 225 -16.06 0.82 -14.85
CA ALA A 225 -15.98 1.56 -16.12
C ALA A 225 -15.09 0.86 -17.16
N ALA A 226 -14.04 0.17 -16.73
CA ALA A 226 -13.04 -0.42 -17.61
C ALA A 226 -13.57 -1.27 -18.80
N PRO A 227 -14.65 -2.07 -18.67
CA PRO A 227 -15.20 -2.81 -19.80
C PRO A 227 -15.77 -1.92 -20.91
N TYR A 228 -16.24 -0.72 -20.57
CA TYR A 228 -16.89 0.22 -21.49
C TYR A 228 -15.92 1.18 -22.17
N ILE A 229 -14.67 1.27 -21.67
CA ILE A 229 -13.64 2.13 -22.25
C ILE A 229 -12.91 1.37 -23.37
N PRO A 230 -12.94 1.86 -24.62
CA PRO A 230 -12.23 1.24 -25.73
C PRO A 230 -10.73 1.14 -25.47
N ARG A 231 -10.12 0.08 -26.00
CA ARG A 231 -8.68 -0.17 -25.79
C ARG A 231 -7.83 1.03 -26.26
N LYS A 232 -8.16 1.61 -27.40
CA LYS A 232 -7.45 2.80 -27.94
C LYS A 232 -7.49 3.98 -26.96
N VAL A 233 -8.64 4.22 -26.33
CA VAL A 233 -8.81 5.31 -25.34
C VAL A 233 -7.97 5.04 -24.09
N LYS A 234 -7.89 3.79 -23.61
CA LYS A 234 -7.03 3.42 -22.49
C LYS A 234 -5.55 3.73 -22.77
N TYR A 235 -5.06 3.36 -23.96
CA TYR A 235 -3.67 3.65 -24.32
C TYR A 235 -3.45 5.15 -24.56
N ALA A 236 -4.38 5.85 -25.21
CA ALA A 236 -4.30 7.29 -25.39
C ALA A 236 -4.28 8.06 -24.06
N SER A 237 -4.98 7.53 -23.02
CA SER A 237 -4.94 8.17 -21.70
C SER A 237 -3.56 8.18 -21.04
N LEU A 238 -2.57 7.40 -21.53
CA LEU A 238 -1.18 7.48 -21.07
C LEU A 238 -0.49 8.81 -21.40
N LEU A 239 -1.09 9.62 -22.28
CA LEU A 239 -0.61 11.00 -22.49
C LEU A 239 -0.76 11.87 -21.22
N LEU A 240 -1.76 11.59 -20.37
CA LEU A 240 -1.96 12.32 -19.12
C LEU A 240 -0.79 12.14 -18.13
N PRO A 241 -0.41 10.91 -17.74
CA PRO A 241 0.75 10.73 -16.87
C PRO A 241 2.04 11.25 -17.51
N ALA A 242 2.23 11.10 -18.82
CA ALA A 242 3.40 11.64 -19.50
C ALA A 242 3.47 13.17 -19.39
N LEU A 243 2.34 13.85 -19.61
CA LEU A 243 2.25 15.30 -19.45
C LEU A 243 2.46 15.74 -17.98
N CYS A 244 1.83 15.05 -17.03
CA CYS A 244 2.01 15.37 -15.61
C CYS A 244 3.48 15.19 -15.18
N LEU A 245 4.13 14.10 -15.60
CA LEU A 245 5.53 13.87 -15.29
C LEU A 245 6.44 14.91 -15.96
N PHE A 246 6.11 15.32 -17.19
CA PHE A 246 6.82 16.41 -17.87
C PHE A 246 6.70 17.73 -17.08
N VAL A 247 5.53 18.04 -16.52
CA VAL A 247 5.35 19.23 -15.68
C VAL A 247 6.08 19.10 -14.34
N ILE A 248 6.03 17.93 -13.70
CA ILE A 248 6.67 17.71 -12.37
C ILE A 248 8.20 17.76 -12.49
N PHE A 249 8.79 17.23 -13.57
CA PHE A 249 10.24 17.17 -13.75
C PHE A 249 10.79 18.29 -14.64
N GLY A 250 9.91 19.11 -15.22
CA GLY A 250 10.30 20.28 -15.99
C GLY A 250 10.54 21.49 -15.11
N ASP A 251 11.13 22.51 -15.68
CA ASP A 251 11.35 23.80 -15.01
C ASP A 251 10.10 24.67 -15.15
N PHE A 252 9.00 24.25 -14.52
CA PHE A 252 7.72 24.95 -14.51
C PHE A 252 7.48 25.68 -13.17
N PRO A 253 6.61 26.70 -13.14
CA PRO A 253 6.26 27.39 -11.90
C PRO A 253 5.79 26.43 -10.81
N ALA A 254 6.24 26.64 -9.57
CA ALA A 254 5.92 25.77 -8.41
C ALA A 254 4.41 25.60 -8.22
N GLU A 255 3.60 26.60 -8.54
CA GLU A 255 2.14 26.56 -8.46
C GLU A 255 1.52 25.42 -9.30
N TRP A 256 2.17 25.02 -10.41
CA TRP A 256 1.70 23.94 -11.27
C TRP A 256 1.93 22.56 -10.65
N VAL A 257 2.89 22.44 -9.73
CA VAL A 257 3.26 21.21 -9.07
C VAL A 257 2.81 21.14 -7.61
N GLU A 258 2.25 22.21 -7.07
CA GLU A 258 1.82 22.30 -5.66
C GLU A 258 0.81 21.21 -5.28
N ASN A 259 -0.08 20.84 -6.18
CA ASN A 259 -1.14 19.87 -5.96
C ASN A 259 -0.81 18.45 -6.49
N GLN A 260 0.43 18.01 -6.38
CA GLN A 260 0.89 16.71 -6.88
C GLN A 260 0.05 15.53 -6.42
N TRP A 261 -0.48 15.54 -5.19
CA TRP A 261 -1.31 14.46 -4.69
C TRP A 261 -2.55 14.23 -5.59
N TRP A 262 -3.23 15.33 -5.95
CA TRP A 262 -4.39 15.26 -6.86
C TRP A 262 -3.99 14.86 -8.28
N MET A 263 -2.86 15.35 -8.78
CA MET A 263 -2.33 14.94 -10.09
C MET A 263 -2.05 13.43 -10.11
N GLN A 264 -1.41 12.90 -9.08
CA GLN A 264 -1.13 11.48 -8.96
C GLN A 264 -2.43 10.66 -8.86
N ALA A 265 -3.36 11.06 -8.02
CA ALA A 265 -4.59 10.34 -7.76
C ALA A 265 -5.52 10.30 -8.98
N PHE A 266 -5.58 11.36 -9.78
CA PHE A 266 -6.58 11.49 -10.86
C PHE A 266 -6.00 11.45 -12.27
N MET A 267 -4.76 11.89 -12.47
CA MET A 267 -4.18 12.02 -13.81
C MET A 267 -3.09 10.99 -14.09
N ILE A 268 -2.30 10.59 -13.10
CA ILE A 268 -1.18 9.67 -13.29
C ILE A 268 -1.63 8.22 -13.10
N TYR A 269 -2.16 7.86 -11.94
CA TYR A 269 -2.40 6.45 -11.61
C TYR A 269 -3.63 5.82 -12.29
N PRO A 270 -4.77 6.49 -12.53
CA PRO A 270 -5.90 5.88 -13.19
C PRO A 270 -5.58 5.34 -14.61
N PRO A 271 -4.93 6.10 -15.52
CA PRO A 271 -4.51 5.58 -16.80
C PRO A 271 -3.56 4.38 -16.70
N LEU A 272 -2.58 4.46 -15.78
CA LEU A 272 -1.64 3.36 -15.57
C LEU A 272 -2.35 2.08 -15.13
N VAL A 273 -3.29 2.16 -14.17
CA VAL A 273 -4.08 1.02 -13.70
C VAL A 273 -4.96 0.45 -14.82
N LEU A 274 -5.63 1.32 -15.62
CA LEU A 274 -6.48 0.88 -16.72
C LEU A 274 -5.68 0.12 -17.79
N VAL A 275 -4.52 0.62 -18.19
CA VAL A 275 -3.67 -0.04 -19.18
C VAL A 275 -3.04 -1.30 -18.59
N ALA A 276 -2.45 -1.22 -17.42
CA ALA A 276 -1.83 -2.35 -16.73
C ALA A 276 -2.81 -3.52 -16.54
N ALA A 277 -4.08 -3.23 -16.24
CA ALA A 277 -5.11 -4.25 -16.10
C ALA A 277 -5.41 -5.02 -17.41
N THR A 278 -5.01 -4.49 -18.57
CA THR A 278 -5.16 -5.16 -19.88
C THR A 278 -3.98 -6.06 -20.22
N ILE A 279 -2.80 -5.82 -19.62
CA ILE A 279 -1.57 -6.54 -19.92
C ILE A 279 -1.61 -7.90 -19.26
N ARG A 280 -1.54 -8.93 -20.09
CA ARG A 280 -1.51 -10.34 -19.69
C ARG A 280 -0.29 -10.99 -20.31
N GLY A 281 0.20 -12.06 -19.71
CA GLY A 281 1.30 -12.83 -20.24
C GLY A 281 1.11 -14.32 -19.99
N SER A 282 1.82 -15.16 -20.77
CA SER A 282 1.85 -16.58 -20.53
C SER A 282 2.65 -16.88 -19.27
N ALA A 283 2.10 -17.77 -18.43
CA ALA A 283 2.81 -18.27 -17.25
C ALA A 283 4.07 -19.09 -17.60
N GLU A 284 4.24 -19.49 -18.86
CA GLU A 284 5.41 -20.20 -19.36
C GLU A 284 6.60 -19.25 -19.57
N ASN A 285 6.34 -17.98 -19.85
CA ASN A 285 7.40 -16.99 -20.05
C ASN A 285 8.12 -16.68 -18.73
N PRO A 286 9.44 -16.88 -18.62
CA PRO A 286 10.20 -16.66 -17.39
C PRO A 286 10.16 -15.18 -16.92
N LEU A 287 10.14 -14.20 -17.83
CA LEU A 287 9.99 -12.79 -17.48
C LEU A 287 8.64 -12.51 -16.82
N VAL A 288 7.56 -13.08 -17.38
CA VAL A 288 6.20 -12.96 -16.81
C VAL A 288 6.15 -13.60 -15.43
N ARG A 289 6.79 -14.74 -15.23
CA ARG A 289 6.90 -15.38 -13.90
C ARG A 289 7.64 -14.51 -12.91
N GLY A 290 8.77 -13.93 -13.32
CA GLY A 290 9.57 -13.03 -12.50
C GLY A 290 8.76 -11.79 -12.07
N ILE A 291 8.13 -11.09 -13.02
CA ILE A 291 7.29 -9.91 -12.72
C ILE A 291 6.13 -10.30 -11.78
N THR A 292 5.47 -11.42 -12.05
CA THR A 292 4.38 -11.90 -11.21
C THR A 292 4.85 -12.23 -9.81
N PHE A 293 6.03 -12.81 -9.67
CA PHE A 293 6.64 -13.11 -8.37
C PHE A 293 6.95 -11.83 -7.59
N LEU A 294 7.64 -10.86 -8.20
CA LEU A 294 7.92 -9.56 -7.58
C LEU A 294 6.63 -8.82 -7.18
N GLY A 295 5.59 -8.86 -8.02
CA GLY A 295 4.29 -8.30 -7.67
C GLY A 295 3.56 -9.05 -6.54
N GLN A 296 3.91 -10.30 -6.27
CA GLN A 296 3.39 -11.06 -5.11
C GLN A 296 4.13 -10.71 -3.83
N THR A 297 5.45 -10.55 -3.92
CA THR A 297 6.31 -10.22 -2.77
C THR A 297 6.28 -8.74 -2.39
N SER A 298 5.68 -7.88 -3.23
CA SER A 298 5.65 -6.42 -3.02
C SER A 298 5.07 -6.00 -1.67
N PHE A 299 4.16 -6.80 -1.10
CA PHE A 299 3.62 -6.54 0.24
C PHE A 299 4.66 -6.79 1.33
N ASP A 300 5.40 -7.90 1.25
CA ASP A 300 6.47 -8.20 2.21
C ASP A 300 7.61 -7.18 2.09
N VAL A 301 8.00 -6.83 0.87
CA VAL A 301 8.99 -5.77 0.61
C VAL A 301 8.56 -4.45 1.27
N TYR A 302 7.31 -4.05 1.06
CA TYR A 302 6.75 -2.85 1.69
C TYR A 302 6.72 -2.95 3.22
N LEU A 303 6.40 -4.10 3.78
CA LEU A 303 6.22 -4.25 5.23
C LEU A 303 7.57 -4.32 5.98
N TRP A 304 8.58 -4.93 5.36
CA TRP A 304 9.83 -5.29 6.03
C TRP A 304 10.99 -4.32 5.82
N HIS A 305 10.86 -3.31 4.96
CA HIS A 305 11.96 -2.38 4.73
C HIS A 305 12.30 -1.54 5.98
N CYS A 306 11.32 -1.14 6.79
CA CYS A 306 11.59 -0.40 8.03
C CYS A 306 12.28 -1.27 9.10
N PRO A 307 11.83 -2.51 9.40
CA PRO A 307 12.58 -3.43 10.25
C PRO A 307 14.01 -3.66 9.78
N LEU A 308 14.23 -3.90 8.48
CA LEU A 308 15.57 -4.09 7.93
C LEU A 308 16.42 -2.82 8.07
N PHE A 309 15.85 -1.65 7.83
CA PHE A 309 16.59 -0.40 8.02
C PHE A 309 16.99 -0.20 9.48
N SER A 310 16.10 -0.48 10.42
CA SER A 310 16.41 -0.47 11.86
C SER A 310 17.56 -1.43 12.22
N LEU A 311 17.58 -2.63 11.63
CA LEU A 311 18.67 -3.59 11.79
C LEU A 311 19.99 -3.04 11.24
N CYS A 312 19.99 -2.41 10.07
CA CYS A 312 21.17 -1.76 9.50
C CYS A 312 21.71 -0.66 10.43
N ARG A 313 20.84 0.16 10.99
CA ARG A 313 21.25 1.21 11.95
C ARG A 313 21.81 0.63 13.24
N LEU A 314 21.26 -0.47 13.73
CA LEU A 314 21.83 -1.18 14.88
C LEU A 314 23.25 -1.69 14.57
N ALA A 315 23.42 -2.31 13.40
CA ALA A 315 24.75 -2.78 12.96
C ALA A 315 25.74 -1.62 12.76
N GLU A 316 25.31 -0.48 12.24
CA GLU A 316 26.16 0.72 12.16
C GLU A 316 26.66 1.17 13.52
N GLY A 317 25.77 1.23 14.52
CA GLY A 317 26.12 1.64 15.87
C GLY A 317 27.09 0.68 16.56
N LEU A 318 26.95 -0.63 16.32
CA LEU A 318 27.80 -1.67 16.95
C LEU A 318 29.17 -1.82 16.26
N LEU A 319 29.21 -1.67 14.94
CA LEU A 319 30.42 -1.95 14.15
C LEU A 319 31.22 -0.69 13.79
N GLY A 320 30.68 0.50 14.07
CA GLY A 320 31.31 1.78 13.69
C GLY A 320 31.34 2.02 12.19
N VAL A 321 30.57 1.27 11.39
CA VAL A 321 30.48 1.38 9.93
C VAL A 321 29.27 2.21 9.52
N ARG A 322 29.27 2.72 8.29
CA ARG A 322 28.11 3.43 7.74
C ARG A 322 27.49 2.62 6.60
N LEU A 323 26.35 1.99 6.84
CA LEU A 323 25.65 1.15 5.87
C LEU A 323 24.56 1.91 5.08
N THR A 324 24.08 3.03 5.61
CA THR A 324 22.87 3.70 5.09
C THR A 324 23.13 5.07 4.44
N VAL A 325 24.37 5.39 4.03
CA VAL A 325 24.75 6.78 3.69
C VAL A 325 25.10 7.01 2.22
N THR A 326 25.16 5.98 1.37
CA THR A 326 25.53 6.16 -0.05
C THR A 326 24.52 5.55 -1.00
N ARG A 327 24.49 6.05 -2.26
CA ARG A 327 23.60 5.53 -3.32
C ARG A 327 23.84 4.05 -3.63
N GLY A 328 25.09 3.62 -3.66
CA GLY A 328 25.41 2.20 -3.85
C GLY A 328 24.83 1.34 -2.74
N LYS A 329 24.87 1.83 -1.49
CA LYS A 329 24.28 1.15 -0.34
C LYS A 329 22.75 1.19 -0.37
N MET A 330 22.14 2.24 -0.90
CA MET A 330 20.70 2.32 -1.15
C MET A 330 20.24 1.22 -2.11
N LEU A 331 20.96 0.98 -3.21
CA LEU A 331 20.65 -0.12 -4.13
C LEU A 331 20.87 -1.48 -3.49
N LEU A 332 21.98 -1.65 -2.75
CA LEU A 332 22.22 -2.88 -2.01
C LEU A 332 21.12 -3.14 -0.98
N PHE A 333 20.67 -2.09 -0.29
CA PHE A 333 19.53 -2.16 0.63
C PHE A 333 18.26 -2.60 -0.09
N LEU A 334 17.92 -2.00 -1.24
CA LEU A 334 16.77 -2.41 -2.04
C LEU A 334 16.83 -3.88 -2.42
N LEU A 335 17.97 -4.34 -2.95
CA LEU A 335 18.16 -5.75 -3.31
C LEU A 335 18.04 -6.67 -2.09
N THR A 336 18.51 -6.24 -0.94
CA THR A 336 18.40 -7.00 0.32
C THR A 336 16.95 -7.07 0.79
N VAL A 337 16.19 -5.99 0.71
CA VAL A 337 14.75 -5.96 1.04
C VAL A 337 13.96 -6.86 0.08
N GLU A 338 14.25 -6.81 -1.23
CA GLU A 338 13.61 -7.69 -2.22
C GLU A 338 13.90 -9.17 -1.95
N ALA A 339 15.16 -9.50 -1.65
CA ALA A 339 15.54 -10.86 -1.28
C ALA A 339 14.87 -11.32 0.02
N LEU A 340 14.85 -10.46 1.05
CA LEU A 340 14.15 -10.72 2.32
C LEU A 340 12.66 -10.92 2.09
N GLY A 341 12.01 -10.04 1.33
CA GLY A 341 10.59 -10.16 0.98
C GLY A 341 10.28 -11.47 0.26
N ALA A 342 11.15 -11.87 -0.68
CA ALA A 342 11.02 -13.14 -1.37
C ALA A 342 11.13 -14.36 -0.42
N LEU A 343 12.10 -14.34 0.49
CA LEU A 343 12.28 -15.40 1.49
C LEU A 343 11.08 -15.48 2.44
N LEU A 344 10.64 -14.34 2.97
CA LEU A 344 9.48 -14.27 3.85
C LEU A 344 8.20 -14.74 3.18
N PHE A 345 7.98 -14.33 1.94
CA PHE A 345 6.84 -14.82 1.15
C PHE A 345 6.84 -16.33 0.98
N LEU A 346 8.00 -16.92 0.66
CA LEU A 346 8.10 -18.36 0.39
C LEU A 346 8.03 -19.20 1.67
N PHE A 347 8.74 -18.79 2.72
CA PHE A 347 8.98 -19.60 3.90
C PHE A 347 8.09 -19.22 5.09
N VAL A 348 7.49 -18.03 5.10
CA VAL A 348 6.64 -17.57 6.20
C VAL A 348 5.21 -17.30 5.72
N GLU A 349 4.99 -16.36 4.79
CA GLU A 349 3.63 -15.96 4.39
C GLU A 349 2.85 -17.15 3.79
N LYS A 350 3.43 -17.86 2.82
CA LYS A 350 2.76 -19.02 2.20
C LYS A 350 2.40 -20.12 3.20
N PRO A 351 3.30 -20.57 4.08
CA PRO A 351 2.95 -21.53 5.15
C PRO A 351 1.86 -21.00 6.08
N LEU A 352 2.00 -19.75 6.59
CA LEU A 352 0.99 -19.13 7.44
C LEU A 352 -0.37 -19.05 6.75
N ALA A 353 -0.42 -18.64 5.48
CA ALA A 353 -1.65 -18.59 4.71
C ALA A 353 -2.32 -19.97 4.54
N ARG A 354 -1.54 -21.08 4.55
CA ARG A 354 -2.09 -22.45 4.56
C ARG A 354 -2.66 -22.80 5.94
N MET A 355 -1.97 -22.41 7.01
CA MET A 355 -2.42 -22.64 8.39
C MET A 355 -3.69 -21.86 8.69
N THR A 356 -3.75 -20.58 8.31
CA THR A 356 -4.89 -19.69 8.56
C THR A 356 -6.16 -20.12 7.79
N LYS A 357 -6.04 -20.92 6.73
CA LYS A 357 -7.21 -21.51 6.06
C LYS A 357 -8.09 -22.38 6.96
N ARG A 358 -7.56 -22.85 8.07
CA ARG A 358 -8.35 -23.59 9.08
C ARG A 358 -9.32 -22.68 9.84
N PHE A 359 -9.03 -21.39 9.90
CA PHE A 359 -9.81 -20.35 10.58
C PHE A 359 -10.68 -19.55 9.60
N GLU A 360 -10.88 -20.02 8.38
CA GLU A 360 -11.84 -19.41 7.46
C GLU A 360 -13.26 -19.49 8.05
N TRP A 361 -14.03 -18.42 7.88
CA TRP A 361 -15.35 -18.24 8.49
C TRP A 361 -16.28 -19.45 8.31
N ASP A 362 -16.33 -19.97 7.10
CA ASP A 362 -17.16 -21.13 6.72
C ASP A 362 -16.77 -22.43 7.48
N LYS A 363 -15.59 -22.45 8.11
CA LYS A 363 -15.06 -23.61 8.87
C LYS A 363 -15.21 -23.45 10.38
N LEU A 364 -15.46 -22.23 10.87
CA LEU A 364 -15.53 -21.95 12.30
C LEU A 364 -16.84 -22.41 12.94
N LYS A 365 -17.78 -23.02 12.20
CA LYS A 365 -19.10 -23.46 12.69
C LYS A 365 -19.79 -22.39 13.56
N ILE A 366 -19.58 -21.13 13.26
CA ILE A 366 -20.25 -20.03 13.93
C ILE A 366 -21.72 -20.13 13.53
N VAL A 367 -22.56 -20.54 14.49
CA VAL A 367 -24.01 -20.59 14.31
C VAL A 367 -24.45 -19.16 14.02
N ASP A 368 -24.96 -18.98 12.83
CA ASP A 368 -25.53 -17.73 12.39
C ASP A 368 -26.77 -17.42 13.23
N PRO A 369 -26.83 -16.32 13.98
CA PRO A 369 -28.11 -15.84 14.47
C PRO A 369 -28.96 -15.52 13.23
N ALA A 370 -30.12 -16.16 13.16
CA ALA A 370 -31.10 -16.09 12.08
C ALA A 370 -31.57 -14.64 11.81
#